data_ab41e605ebb9e08ab3e218b52399760e
#
_entry.id   ab41e605ebb9e08ab3e218b52399760e
#
_cell.length_a   1.000
_cell.length_b   1.000
_cell.length_c   1.000
_cell.angle_alpha   90.00
_cell.angle_beta   90.00
_cell.angle_gamma   90.00
#
_symmetry.space_group_name_H-M   'P 1'
#
loop_
_entity.id
_entity.type
_entity.pdbx_description
1 polymer ?
#
loop_
_entity_poly.entity_id
_entity_poly.type
_entity_poly.pdbx_seq_one_letter_code
_entity_poly.pdbx_strand_id
1 'polypeptide(L)' 'MTDTPVSVWQGEMTLLGVVLHLHVLDDGTRIIEAADMVALLEAMGRGGPVDEDEIAAFARWQRGGEP' A
#
# COMPACT_ATOMS: atom_id res chain seq x y z
N MET A 1 23.78 18.60 -1.84
CA MET A 1 23.29 17.53 -2.73
C MET A 1 22.10 16.86 -2.07
N THR A 2 21.04 16.73 -2.79
CA THR A 2 19.82 16.15 -2.25
C THR A 2 19.81 14.65 -2.55
N ASP A 3 19.79 13.83 -1.52
CA ASP A 3 19.66 12.40 -1.70
C ASP A 3 18.20 12.04 -1.86
N THR A 4 17.87 11.43 -3.00
CA THR A 4 16.54 10.92 -3.22
C THR A 4 16.43 9.56 -2.53
N PRO A 5 15.43 9.35 -1.65
CA PRO A 5 15.23 8.03 -1.04
C PRO A 5 15.04 6.96 -2.10
N VAL A 6 15.65 5.80 -1.86
CA VAL A 6 15.61 4.67 -2.78
C VAL A 6 14.74 3.59 -2.17
N SER A 7 13.95 2.94 -3.01
CA SER A 7 13.14 1.80 -2.58
C SER A 7 14.06 0.64 -2.19
N VAL A 8 13.97 0.19 -0.95
CA VAL A 8 14.74 -0.94 -0.44
C VAL A 8 13.88 -2.20 -0.32
N TRP A 9 12.58 -2.07 -0.50
CA TRP A 9 11.65 -3.18 -0.50
C TRP A 9 10.47 -2.87 -1.40
N GLN A 10 10.04 -3.85 -2.16
CA GLN A 10 8.87 -3.74 -3.02
C GLN A 10 8.01 -4.97 -2.84
N GLY A 11 6.68 -4.78 -2.89
CA GLY A 11 5.76 -5.88 -2.79
C GLY A 11 4.39 -5.49 -3.31
N GLU A 12 3.47 -6.42 -3.21
CA GLU A 12 2.09 -6.21 -3.63
C GLU A 12 1.15 -6.65 -2.52
N MET A 13 0.01 -5.99 -2.44
CA MET A 13 -1.04 -6.33 -1.50
C MET A 13 -2.38 -6.08 -2.17
N THR A 14 -3.33 -6.98 -1.97
CA THR A 14 -4.69 -6.80 -2.48
C THR A 14 -5.56 -6.21 -1.39
N LEU A 15 -6.29 -5.16 -1.74
CA LEU A 15 -7.23 -4.53 -0.83
C LEU A 15 -8.47 -4.12 -1.63
N LEU A 16 -9.65 -4.57 -1.21
CA LEU A 16 -10.92 -4.30 -1.89
C LEU A 16 -10.90 -4.68 -3.37
N GLY A 17 -10.19 -5.76 -3.72
CA GLY A 17 -10.06 -6.22 -5.09
C GLY A 17 -9.04 -5.45 -5.93
N VAL A 18 -8.34 -4.51 -5.33
CA VAL A 18 -7.31 -3.71 -6.01
C VAL A 18 -5.93 -4.20 -5.57
N VAL A 19 -5.07 -4.47 -6.55
CA VAL A 19 -3.68 -4.82 -6.25
C VAL A 19 -2.88 -3.54 -6.06
N LEU A 20 -2.33 -3.37 -4.85
CA LEU A 20 -1.54 -2.21 -4.49
C LEU A 20 -0.05 -2.54 -4.62
N HIS A 21 0.69 -1.69 -5.29
CA HIS A 21 2.14 -1.82 -5.38
C HIS A 21 2.77 -0.98 -4.27
N LEU A 22 3.47 -1.66 -3.37
CA LEU A 22 3.99 -1.07 -2.14
C LEU A 22 5.49 -0.93 -2.22
N HIS A 23 6.00 0.15 -1.64
CA HIS A 23 7.44 0.39 -1.57
C HIS A 23 7.81 0.87 -0.18
N VAL A 24 8.95 0.42 0.32
CA VAL A 24 9.56 0.98 1.52
C VAL A 24 10.87 1.62 1.11
N LEU A 25 11.05 2.88 1.47
CA LEU A 25 12.25 3.63 1.14
C LEU A 25 13.33 3.42 2.21
N ASP A 26 14.55 3.80 1.89
CA ASP A 26 15.69 3.59 2.77
C ASP A 26 15.61 4.39 4.08
N ASP A 27 14.77 5.42 4.12
CA ASP A 27 14.49 6.18 5.34
C ASP A 27 13.32 5.63 6.16
N GLY A 28 12.75 4.50 5.73
CA GLY A 28 11.61 3.87 6.39
C GLY A 28 10.26 4.36 5.91
N THR A 29 10.20 5.32 4.99
CA THR A 29 8.95 5.82 4.45
C THR A 29 8.27 4.75 3.62
N ARG A 30 6.97 4.55 3.84
CA ARG A 30 6.16 3.60 3.09
C ARG A 30 5.30 4.35 2.09
N ILE A 31 5.32 3.90 0.84
CA ILE A 31 4.57 4.56 -0.23
C ILE A 31 3.76 3.54 -1.03
N ILE A 32 2.67 4.03 -1.60
CA ILE A 32 1.81 3.29 -2.52
C ILE A 32 1.79 4.08 -3.82
N GLU A 33 1.83 3.38 -4.96
CA GLU A 33 1.78 4.06 -6.24
C GLU A 33 0.48 4.85 -6.38
N ALA A 34 0.58 6.05 -6.96
CA ALA A 34 -0.57 6.96 -7.06
C ALA A 34 -1.73 6.36 -7.85
N ALA A 35 -1.44 5.64 -8.93
CA ALA A 35 -2.47 5.00 -9.74
C ALA A 35 -3.25 3.96 -8.93
N ASP A 36 -2.56 3.22 -8.06
CA ASP A 36 -3.21 2.22 -7.19
C ASP A 36 -4.06 2.89 -6.14
N MET A 37 -3.61 4.02 -5.60
CA MET A 37 -4.38 4.77 -4.62
C MET A 37 -5.68 5.30 -5.23
N VAL A 38 -5.63 5.79 -6.47
CA VAL A 38 -6.84 6.23 -7.18
C VAL A 38 -7.80 5.06 -7.37
N ALA A 39 -7.29 3.90 -7.80
CA ALA A 39 -8.13 2.72 -7.98
C ALA A 39 -8.76 2.27 -6.65
N LEU A 40 -8.01 2.36 -5.56
CA LEU A 40 -8.51 2.00 -4.23
C LEU A 40 -9.63 2.95 -3.80
N LEU A 41 -9.46 4.25 -4.02
CA LEU A 41 -10.49 5.23 -3.68
C LEU A 41 -11.77 5.00 -4.49
N GLU A 42 -11.63 4.65 -5.77
CA GLU A 42 -12.79 4.30 -6.59
C GLU A 42 -13.50 3.05 -6.08
N ALA A 43 -12.72 2.03 -5.68
CA ALA A 43 -13.28 0.80 -5.11
C ALA A 43 -14.04 1.08 -3.82
N MET A 44 -13.50 1.95 -2.97
CA MET A 44 -14.16 2.35 -1.72
C MET A 44 -15.47 3.07 -2.01
N GLY A 45 -15.50 3.92 -3.04
CA GLY A 45 -16.71 4.63 -3.45
C GLY A 45 -17.80 3.72 -3.98
N ARG A 46 -17.44 2.58 -4.54
CA ARG A 46 -18.42 1.60 -5.04
C ARG A 46 -19.03 0.73 -3.95
N GLY A 47 -18.47 0.76 -2.74
CA GLY A 47 -19.01 0.00 -1.62
C GLY A 47 -18.89 -1.51 -1.78
N GLY A 48 -17.82 -1.98 -2.39
CA GLY A 48 -17.59 -3.41 -2.59
C GLY A 48 -17.38 -4.18 -1.28
N PRO A 49 -17.30 -5.52 -1.35
CA PRO A 49 -17.13 -6.34 -0.16
C PRO A 49 -15.83 -6.00 0.55
N VAL A 50 -15.87 -6.03 1.88
CA VAL A 50 -14.74 -5.71 2.73
C VAL A 50 -14.17 -7.01 3.29
N ASP A 51 -12.86 -7.24 3.09
CA ASP A 51 -12.14 -8.35 3.68
C ASP A 51 -11.33 -7.81 4.86
N GLU A 52 -11.72 -8.22 6.07
CA GLU A 52 -11.07 -7.76 7.30
C GLU A 52 -9.61 -8.20 7.35
N ASP A 53 -9.28 -9.36 6.81
CA ASP A 53 -7.90 -9.85 6.78
C ASP A 53 -7.02 -8.97 5.90
N GLU A 54 -7.54 -8.52 4.77
CA GLU A 54 -6.84 -7.59 3.90
C GLU A 54 -6.60 -6.26 4.59
N ILE A 55 -7.61 -5.74 5.27
CA ILE A 55 -7.49 -4.47 6.00
C ILE A 55 -6.47 -4.60 7.13
N ALA A 56 -6.52 -5.71 7.87
CA ALA A 56 -5.57 -5.96 8.94
C ALA A 56 -4.13 -6.06 8.42
N ALA A 57 -3.93 -6.72 7.29
CA ALA A 57 -2.62 -6.85 6.67
C ALA A 57 -2.09 -5.48 6.22
N PHE A 58 -2.95 -4.65 5.63
CA PHE A 58 -2.58 -3.32 5.20
C PHE A 58 -2.21 -2.43 6.39
N ALA A 59 -3.00 -2.47 7.45
CA ALA A 59 -2.73 -1.70 8.67
C ALA A 59 -1.41 -2.12 9.32
N ARG A 60 -1.13 -3.42 9.32
CA ARG A 60 0.13 -3.95 9.85
C ARG A 60 1.31 -3.45 9.05
N TRP A 61 1.20 -3.46 7.72
CA TRP A 61 2.26 -2.97 6.85
C TRP A 61 2.52 -1.49 7.10
N GLN A 62 1.47 -0.67 7.26
CA GLN A 62 1.63 0.76 7.53
C GLN A 62 2.33 1.04 8.86
N ARG A 63 2.17 0.14 9.84
CA ARG A 63 2.79 0.30 11.16
C ARG A 63 4.22 -0.24 11.23
N GLY A 64 4.75 -0.71 10.10
CA GLY A 64 6.11 -1.21 10.05
C GLY A 64 6.24 -2.72 10.02
N GLY A 65 5.12 -3.46 9.96
CA GLY A 65 5.15 -4.90 9.79
C GLY A 65 5.36 -5.30 8.35
N GLU A 66 5.84 -6.52 8.13
CA GLU A 66 5.93 -7.08 6.79
C GLU A 66 4.58 -7.68 6.40
N PRO A 67 4.22 -7.58 5.13
CA PRO A 67 2.97 -8.18 4.66
C PRO A 67 3.00 -9.70 4.66
#